data_9b01a2d7378aa568c528db75f68c42d3
#
_entry.id   9b01a2d7378aa568c528db75f68c42d3
#
_cell.length_a   1.000
_cell.length_b   1.000
_cell.length_c   1.000
_cell.angle_alpha   90.00
_cell.angle_beta   90.00
_cell.angle_gamma   90.00
#
_symmetry.space_group_name_H-M   'P 1'
#
loop_
_entity.id
_entity.type
_entity.pdbx_description
1 polymer ?
#
loop_
_entity_poly.entity_id
_entity_poly.type
_entity_poly.pdbx_seq_one_letter_code
_entity_poly.pdbx_strand_id
1 'polypeptide(L)'
;IGGYPGKYAPGIKSLLAENRTGLMVCGHSHILKVMPDPTLGLLHVNPGAAGYHGWQKVRTLVRLTIDSGAVSGLEVIELGKAGL
;
A
#
# COMPACT_ATOMS: atom_id res chain seq x y z
N ILE A 1 -8.74 -1.99 -4.83
CA ILE A 1 -8.39 -3.12 -5.68
C ILE A 1 -7.52 -4.06 -4.87
N GLY A 2 -7.84 -5.31 -4.84
CA GLY A 2 -7.08 -6.32 -4.12
C GLY A 2 -7.37 -6.40 -2.62
N GLY A 3 -7.97 -5.40 -2.02
CA GLY A 3 -8.29 -5.42 -0.60
C GLY A 3 -7.14 -5.00 0.32
N TYR A 4 -7.00 -5.66 1.47
CA TYR A 4 -5.96 -5.36 2.45
C TYR A 4 -5.49 -6.66 3.10
N PRO A 5 -4.37 -6.65 3.86
CA PRO A 5 -3.83 -7.88 4.43
C PRO A 5 -4.88 -8.72 5.15
N GLY A 6 -4.97 -9.99 4.77
CA GLY A 6 -5.98 -10.93 5.26
C GLY A 6 -7.34 -10.84 4.58
N LYS A 7 -7.55 -9.87 3.71
CA LYS A 7 -8.85 -9.62 3.07
C LYS A 7 -8.71 -9.30 1.59
N TYR A 8 -7.80 -9.97 0.89
CA TYR A 8 -7.63 -9.75 -0.54
C TYR A 8 -8.83 -10.27 -1.33
N ALA A 9 -9.13 -9.61 -2.45
CA ALA A 9 -10.15 -10.05 -3.37
C ALA A 9 -9.83 -11.46 -3.90
N PRO A 10 -10.87 -12.26 -4.27
CA PRO A 10 -10.64 -13.57 -4.84
C PRO A 10 -9.68 -13.51 -6.04
N GLY A 11 -8.73 -14.44 -6.09
CA GLY A 11 -7.72 -14.48 -7.13
C GLY A 11 -6.48 -13.66 -6.85
N ILE A 12 -6.58 -12.57 -6.11
CA ILE A 12 -5.42 -11.74 -5.78
C ILE A 12 -4.47 -12.47 -4.84
N LYS A 13 -5.00 -13.14 -3.83
CA LYS A 13 -4.19 -13.90 -2.88
C LYS A 13 -3.39 -14.99 -3.59
N SER A 14 -4.03 -15.73 -4.50
CA SER A 14 -3.36 -16.76 -5.29
C SER A 14 -2.27 -16.17 -6.17
N LEU A 15 -2.56 -15.06 -6.83
CA LEU A 15 -1.62 -14.36 -7.68
C LEU A 15 -0.37 -13.92 -6.90
N LEU A 16 -0.56 -13.36 -5.72
CA LEU A 16 0.54 -12.92 -4.87
C LEU A 16 1.40 -14.09 -4.40
N ALA A 17 0.76 -15.19 -4.00
CA ALA A 17 1.48 -16.37 -3.55
C ALA A 17 2.26 -17.04 -4.68
N GLU A 18 1.66 -17.18 -5.87
CA GLU A 18 2.29 -17.79 -7.02
C GLU A 18 3.51 -17.02 -7.51
N ASN A 19 3.50 -15.71 -7.40
CA ASN A 19 4.57 -14.85 -7.90
C ASN A 19 5.62 -14.50 -6.84
N ARG A 20 5.53 -15.07 -5.64
CA ARG A 20 6.46 -14.82 -4.53
C ARG A 20 6.68 -13.32 -4.32
N THR A 21 5.58 -12.60 -4.26
CA THR A 21 5.59 -11.15 -4.17
C THR A 21 6.17 -10.69 -2.83
N GLY A 22 7.17 -9.81 -2.85
CA GLY A 22 7.74 -9.22 -1.64
C GLY A 22 7.13 -7.87 -1.29
N LEU A 23 6.61 -7.16 -2.30
CA LEU A 23 6.00 -5.85 -2.13
C LEU A 23 4.74 -5.80 -2.98
N MET A 24 3.63 -5.44 -2.35
CA MET A 24 2.35 -5.24 -3.05
C MET A 24 1.90 -3.82 -2.83
N VAL A 25 1.71 -3.08 -3.91
CA VAL A 25 1.24 -1.70 -3.88
C VAL A 25 -0.16 -1.65 -4.46
N CYS A 26 -1.08 -1.05 -3.74
CA CYS A 26 -2.45 -0.90 -4.19
C CYS A 26 -2.98 0.49 -3.85
N GLY A 27 -4.15 0.80 -4.37
CA GLY A 27 -4.80 2.08 -4.15
C GLY A 27 -6.30 1.93 -4.13
N HIS A 28 -6.99 2.91 -4.68
CA HIS A 28 -8.45 2.99 -4.83
C HIS A 28 -9.18 3.41 -3.56
N SER A 29 -8.92 2.80 -2.42
CA SER A 29 -9.61 3.14 -1.18
C SER A 29 -9.23 4.52 -0.63
N HIS A 30 -8.09 5.06 -1.04
CA HIS A 30 -7.49 6.29 -0.52
C HIS A 30 -7.09 6.18 0.97
N ILE A 31 -7.06 4.96 1.50
CA ILE A 31 -6.72 4.73 2.90
C ILE A 31 -5.26 4.34 3.00
N LEU A 32 -4.48 5.20 3.64
CA LEU A 32 -3.07 4.91 3.91
C LEU A 32 -2.96 3.65 4.76
N LYS A 33 -2.22 2.66 4.27
CA LYS A 33 -1.95 1.44 5.02
C LYS A 33 -0.60 0.86 4.60
N VAL A 34 0.31 0.76 5.54
CA VAL A 34 1.61 0.13 5.35
C VAL A 34 1.75 -0.92 6.42
N MET A 35 1.71 -2.18 6.05
CA MET A 35 1.84 -3.25 7.03
C MET A 35 2.32 -4.54 6.37
N PRO A 36 3.09 -5.35 7.10
CA PRO A 36 3.49 -6.66 6.60
C PRO A 36 2.31 -7.62 6.59
N ASP A 37 2.33 -8.53 5.62
CA ASP A 37 1.45 -9.68 5.59
C ASP A 37 2.30 -10.93 5.84
N PRO A 38 2.35 -11.45 7.05
CA PRO A 38 3.21 -12.59 7.37
C PRO A 38 2.76 -13.90 6.72
N THR A 39 1.48 -14.01 6.37
CA THR A 39 0.96 -15.20 5.69
C THR A 39 1.54 -15.33 4.30
N LEU A 40 1.68 -14.23 3.57
CA LEU A 40 2.21 -14.20 2.23
C LEU A 40 3.68 -13.76 2.18
N GLY A 41 4.24 -13.32 3.30
CA GLY A 41 5.61 -12.86 3.37
C GLY A 41 5.89 -11.60 2.58
N LEU A 42 4.91 -10.72 2.45
CA LEU A 42 5.04 -9.47 1.68
C LEU A 42 4.78 -8.24 2.55
N LEU A 43 5.20 -7.09 2.05
CA LEU A 43 4.83 -5.80 2.59
C LEU A 43 3.68 -5.23 1.75
N HIS A 44 2.56 -4.95 2.40
CA HIS A 44 1.39 -4.35 1.78
C HIS A 44 1.48 -2.83 1.94
N VAL A 45 1.38 -2.11 0.84
CA VAL A 45 1.43 -0.64 0.83
C VAL A 45 0.26 -0.08 0.06
N ASN A 46 -0.56 0.69 0.73
CA ASN A 46 -1.49 1.61 0.09
C ASN A 46 -1.04 3.02 0.51
N PRO A 47 -0.57 3.85 -0.41
CA PRO A 47 -0.01 5.15 -0.06
C PRO A 47 -1.05 6.21 0.32
N GLY A 48 -2.32 5.85 0.35
CA GLY A 48 -3.39 6.81 0.54
C GLY A 48 -3.66 7.58 -0.75
N ALA A 49 -3.96 8.85 -0.63
CA ALA A 49 -4.22 9.69 -1.79
C ALA A 49 -3.47 11.02 -1.69
N ALA A 50 -2.80 11.39 -2.78
CA ALA A 50 -2.11 12.67 -2.89
C ALA A 50 -3.06 13.80 -3.35
N GLY A 51 -4.24 13.45 -3.86
CA GLY A 51 -5.23 14.40 -4.33
C GLY A 51 -6.24 14.80 -3.27
N TYR A 52 -7.20 15.61 -3.68
CA TYR A 52 -8.21 16.18 -2.77
C TYR A 52 -9.50 15.38 -2.72
N HIS A 53 -9.74 14.50 -3.69
CA HIS A 53 -10.94 13.70 -3.76
C HIS A 53 -10.88 12.51 -2.81
N GLY A 54 -12.03 12.16 -2.24
CA GLY A 54 -12.19 10.98 -1.41
C GLY A 54 -12.48 11.32 0.04
N TRP A 55 -12.41 10.30 0.87
CA TRP A 55 -12.76 10.40 2.29
C TRP A 55 -11.57 10.69 3.19
N GLN A 56 -10.36 10.73 2.63
CA GLN A 56 -9.16 11.02 3.40
C GLN A 56 -9.17 12.46 3.91
N LYS A 57 -8.67 12.64 5.12
CA LYS A 57 -8.55 13.96 5.74
C LYS A 57 -7.19 14.59 5.50
N VAL A 58 -6.20 13.79 5.20
CA VAL A 58 -4.83 14.19 4.94
C VAL A 58 -4.38 13.58 3.62
N ARG A 59 -3.75 14.38 2.79
CA ARG A 59 -3.12 13.89 1.56
C ARG A 59 -1.79 13.28 1.91
N THR A 60 -1.50 12.09 1.37
CA THR A 60 -0.28 11.36 1.67
C THR A 60 0.37 10.81 0.43
N LEU A 61 1.66 10.55 0.53
CA LEU A 61 2.40 9.72 -0.39
C LEU A 61 3.40 8.88 0.40
N VAL A 62 3.91 7.84 -0.23
CA VAL A 62 4.92 6.96 0.38
C VAL A 62 6.13 6.96 -0.54
N ARG A 63 7.29 7.07 0.07
CA ARG A 63 8.58 6.96 -0.61
C ARG A 63 9.35 5.81 -0.01
N LEU A 64 10.00 5.01 -0.84
CA LEU A 64 10.83 3.91 -0.37
C LEU A 64 11.96 3.66 -1.36
N THR A 65 12.95 2.90 -0.92
CA THR A 65 14.06 2.47 -1.75
C THR A 65 14.00 0.96 -1.92
N ILE A 66 14.22 0.49 -3.14
CA ILE A 66 14.39 -0.93 -3.42
C ILE A 66 15.82 -1.12 -3.90
N ASP A 67 16.59 -1.91 -3.15
CA ASP A 67 17.97 -2.18 -3.48
C ASP A 67 18.25 -3.65 -3.23
N SER A 68 18.77 -4.34 -4.26
CA SER A 68 19.08 -5.77 -4.20
C SER A 68 17.90 -6.62 -3.69
N GLY A 69 16.69 -6.26 -4.09
CA GLY A 69 15.47 -6.96 -3.72
C GLY A 69 14.94 -6.63 -2.32
N ALA A 70 15.57 -5.70 -1.61
CA ALA A 70 15.14 -5.30 -0.27
C ALA A 70 14.53 -3.91 -0.28
N VAL A 71 13.44 -3.75 0.47
CA VAL A 71 12.80 -2.46 0.69
C VAL A 71 13.40 -1.81 1.92
N SER A 72 13.78 -0.53 1.80
CA SER A 72 14.34 0.23 2.91
C SER A 72 13.93 1.70 2.80
N GLY A 73 14.17 2.45 3.87
CA GLY A 73 13.94 3.89 3.88
C GLY A 73 12.49 4.29 3.61
N LEU A 74 11.53 3.43 3.97
CA LEU A 74 10.12 3.73 3.77
C LEU A 74 9.69 4.90 4.63
N GLU A 75 9.10 5.90 4.00
CA GLU A 75 8.58 7.09 4.67
C GLU A 75 7.19 7.41 4.17
N VAL A 76 6.32 7.76 5.10
CA VAL A 76 5.00 8.33 4.78
C VAL A 76 5.15 9.84 4.85
N ILE A 77 4.77 10.52 3.78
CA ILE A 77 4.88 11.98 3.67
C ILE A 77 3.47 12.56 3.62
N GLU A 78 3.17 13.41 4.59
CA GLU A 78 1.90 14.13 4.62
C GLU A 78 2.04 15.42 3.80
N LEU A 79 1.11 15.60 2.87
CA LEU A 79 1.14 16.73 1.93
C LEU A 79 0.23 17.89 2.39
N GLY A 80 -0.51 17.71 3.48
CA GLY A 80 -1.45 18.67 3.99
C GLY A 80 -2.88 18.16 3.95
N LYS A 81 -3.83 19.04 4.28
CA LYS A 81 -5.23 18.65 4.35
C LYS A 81 -5.79 18.25 2.99
N ALA A 82 -6.61 17.21 2.98
CA ALA A 82 -7.48 16.87 1.88
C ALA A 82 -8.86 17.47 2.15
N GLY A 83 -9.61 17.68 1.07
CA GLY A 83 -10.89 18.33 1.16
C GLY A 83 -10.75 19.85 1.22
N LEU A 84 -11.74 20.53 0.75
CA LEU A 84 -11.76 21.99 0.66
C LEU A 84 -12.76 22.60 1.62
#